data_82ca929f8fbcd5c6dbfa9e43fee584aa
#
_entry.id   82ca929f8fbcd5c6dbfa9e43fee584aa
#
_cell.length_a   1.000
_cell.length_b   1.000
_cell.length_c   1.000
_cell.angle_alpha   90.00
_cell.angle_beta   90.00
_cell.angle_gamma   90.00
#
_symmetry.space_group_name_H-M   'P 1'
#
loop_
_entity.id
_entity.type
_entity.pdbx_description
1 polymer ?
#
loop_
_entity_poly.entity_id
_entity_poly.type
_entity_poly.pdbx_seq_one_letter_code
_entity_poly.pdbx_strand_id
1 'polypeptide(L)'
;MRKLFQALALLAAFVLLIALPQAAADGVRSALTLCGRVILPSLFPFFVCSNLFLLLGYSARLSAQFGGAAAKLLRLPPAAGSAFLLGLLGGYPAGAQAAGTLYAQGELSGANAERALAVCNQAGPSFIFGVLGGAVFKSAAAGAFLYAVQIVSAVLVCRLTAKKQYAPAKAVAKPPQPESFAAAFSESVRRAGMSAIQICMFITVFSVLSCYFLLAAGRFLPPEALPLVLGSLELSAGCAALADCALALQWKLCIASALLSFGGVSVLAQSRAAVQEHGLTGRLLLPCKALQAVLSCTLTLIAAPLLHAESWPAAAFSGTQGPETAGAASLLLCSVSLLLFRKKYHSNLHGKRV
;
A
#
# COMPACT_ATOMS: atom_id res chain seq x y z
N MET A 1 3.87 -4.32 34.92
CA MET A 1 2.57 -4.33 34.23
C MET A 1 2.67 -4.69 32.74
N ARG A 2 3.48 -4.01 31.91
CA ARG A 2 3.59 -4.30 30.48
C ARG A 2 4.03 -5.74 30.14
N LYS A 3 5.04 -6.29 30.82
CA LYS A 3 5.51 -7.67 30.62
C LYS A 3 4.47 -8.72 31.02
N LEU A 4 3.73 -8.48 32.11
CA LEU A 4 2.65 -9.38 32.54
C LEU A 4 1.50 -9.41 31.53
N PHE A 5 1.09 -8.24 31.02
CA PHE A 5 0.07 -8.16 29.97
C PHE A 5 0.49 -8.90 28.71
N GLN A 6 1.75 -8.75 28.29
CA GLN A 6 2.30 -9.47 27.13
C GLN A 6 2.31 -11.00 27.35
N ALA A 7 2.68 -11.46 28.55
CA ALA A 7 2.68 -12.88 28.88
C ALA A 7 1.25 -13.46 28.88
N LEU A 8 0.29 -12.74 29.46
CA LEU A 8 -1.12 -13.16 29.46
C LEU A 8 -1.71 -13.19 28.05
N ALA A 9 -1.39 -12.19 27.22
CA ALA A 9 -1.85 -12.17 25.81
C ALA A 9 -1.27 -13.36 25.02
N LEU A 10 0.01 -13.68 25.22
CA LEU A 10 0.64 -14.82 24.57
C LEU A 10 0.04 -16.16 25.05
N LEU A 11 -0.19 -16.30 26.36
CA LEU A 11 -0.85 -17.47 26.94
C LEU A 11 -2.28 -17.65 26.38
N ALA A 12 -3.03 -16.56 26.29
CA ALA A 12 -4.37 -16.56 25.70
C ALA A 12 -4.33 -17.01 24.22
N ALA A 13 -3.34 -16.54 23.46
CA ALA A 13 -3.16 -16.98 22.07
C ALA A 13 -2.87 -18.49 21.97
N PHE A 14 -2.01 -19.06 22.81
CA PHE A 14 -1.78 -20.50 22.86
C PHE A 14 -3.04 -21.28 23.23
N VAL A 15 -3.79 -20.82 24.26
CA VAL A 15 -5.05 -21.46 24.66
C VAL A 15 -6.05 -21.46 23.51
N LEU A 16 -6.19 -20.34 22.78
CA LEU A 16 -7.09 -20.26 21.62
C LEU A 16 -6.67 -21.21 20.50
N LEU A 17 -5.37 -21.30 20.19
CA LEU A 17 -4.86 -22.21 19.16
C LEU A 17 -5.15 -23.68 19.50
N ILE A 18 -5.07 -24.06 20.77
CA ILE A 18 -5.34 -25.44 21.23
C ILE A 18 -6.85 -25.71 21.33
N ALA A 19 -7.61 -24.74 21.86
CA ALA A 19 -9.04 -24.94 22.09
C ALA A 19 -9.89 -24.83 20.81
N LEU A 20 -9.47 -24.02 19.84
CA LEU A 20 -10.20 -23.72 18.61
C LEU A 20 -9.30 -23.88 17.37
N PRO A 21 -8.70 -25.06 17.14
CA PRO A 21 -7.74 -25.27 16.05
C PRO A 21 -8.37 -25.10 14.67
N GLN A 22 -9.67 -25.39 14.54
CA GLN A 22 -10.37 -25.25 13.27
C GLN A 22 -10.43 -23.81 12.78
N ALA A 23 -10.71 -22.86 13.68
CA ALA A 23 -10.74 -21.44 13.34
C ALA A 23 -9.35 -20.95 12.88
N ALA A 24 -8.29 -21.41 13.52
CA ALA A 24 -6.92 -21.11 13.07
C ALA A 24 -6.68 -21.68 11.66
N ALA A 25 -7.05 -22.93 11.43
CA ALA A 25 -6.88 -23.59 10.12
C ALA A 25 -7.67 -22.87 9.02
N ASP A 26 -8.88 -22.42 9.30
CA ASP A 26 -9.71 -21.67 8.34
C ASP A 26 -9.10 -20.28 8.02
N GLY A 27 -8.60 -19.60 9.03
CA GLY A 27 -7.86 -18.34 8.85
C GLY A 27 -6.61 -18.52 7.99
N VAL A 28 -5.83 -19.58 8.24
CA VAL A 28 -4.64 -19.91 7.44
C VAL A 28 -5.03 -20.26 5.99
N ARG A 29 -6.03 -21.10 5.77
CA ARG A 29 -6.50 -21.47 4.42
C ARG A 29 -6.96 -20.26 3.61
N SER A 30 -7.76 -19.36 4.24
CA SER A 30 -8.21 -18.12 3.62
C SER A 30 -7.03 -17.22 3.23
N ALA A 31 -6.07 -17.04 4.14
CA ALA A 31 -4.88 -16.26 3.89
C ALA A 31 -4.02 -16.83 2.75
N LEU A 32 -3.74 -18.13 2.77
CA LEU A 32 -2.96 -18.80 1.72
C LEU A 32 -3.64 -18.70 0.35
N THR A 33 -4.97 -18.83 0.30
CA THR A 33 -5.75 -18.65 -0.93
C THR A 33 -5.61 -17.23 -1.46
N LEU A 34 -5.75 -16.23 -0.60
CA LEU A 34 -5.58 -14.82 -0.96
C LEU A 34 -4.15 -14.54 -1.43
N CYS A 35 -3.15 -15.02 -0.70
CA CYS A 35 -1.75 -14.84 -1.05
C CYS A 35 -1.42 -15.46 -2.40
N GLY A 36 -1.85 -16.72 -2.64
CA GLY A 36 -1.54 -17.44 -3.88
C GLY A 36 -2.28 -16.89 -5.10
N ARG A 37 -3.55 -16.52 -4.95
CA ARG A 37 -4.39 -16.09 -6.08
C ARG A 37 -4.32 -14.60 -6.40
N VAL A 38 -4.04 -13.76 -5.41
CA VAL A 38 -4.10 -12.30 -5.58
C VAL A 38 -2.76 -11.63 -5.27
N ILE A 39 -2.23 -11.83 -4.06
CA ILE A 39 -1.11 -11.03 -3.57
C ILE A 39 0.18 -11.34 -4.35
N LEU A 40 0.58 -12.61 -4.42
CA LEU A 40 1.81 -13.00 -5.10
C LEU A 40 1.80 -12.66 -6.60
N PRO A 41 0.77 -13.03 -7.39
CA PRO A 41 0.75 -12.71 -8.81
C PRO A 41 0.77 -11.21 -9.11
N SER A 42 0.13 -10.39 -8.28
CA SER A 42 0.05 -8.94 -8.51
C SER A 42 1.24 -8.16 -7.96
N LEU A 43 1.73 -8.49 -6.76
CA LEU A 43 2.73 -7.67 -6.08
C LEU A 43 4.17 -8.11 -6.37
N PHE A 44 4.44 -9.41 -6.52
CA PHE A 44 5.80 -9.91 -6.70
C PHE A 44 6.50 -9.33 -7.95
N PRO A 45 5.91 -9.38 -9.16
CA PRO A 45 6.53 -8.76 -10.34
C PRO A 45 6.76 -7.26 -10.16
N PHE A 46 5.81 -6.58 -9.51
CA PHE A 46 5.95 -5.16 -9.23
C PHE A 46 7.10 -4.88 -8.25
N PHE A 47 7.27 -5.69 -7.22
CA PHE A 47 8.39 -5.53 -6.28
C PHE A 47 9.74 -5.77 -6.96
N VAL A 48 9.84 -6.72 -7.88
CA VAL A 48 11.05 -6.92 -8.68
C VAL A 48 11.37 -5.64 -9.46
N CYS A 49 10.40 -5.09 -10.18
CA CYS A 49 10.58 -3.86 -10.96
C CYS A 49 10.94 -2.66 -10.07
N SER A 50 10.26 -2.49 -8.94
CA SER A 50 10.51 -1.38 -8.00
C SER A 50 11.90 -1.46 -7.38
N ASN A 51 12.31 -2.63 -6.91
CA ASN A 51 13.64 -2.84 -6.34
C ASN A 51 14.72 -2.62 -7.40
N LEU A 52 14.52 -3.13 -8.61
CA LEU A 52 15.45 -2.93 -9.72
C LEU A 52 15.59 -1.44 -10.08
N PHE A 53 14.47 -0.72 -10.13
CA PHE A 53 14.44 0.72 -10.36
C PHE A 53 15.26 1.50 -9.31
N LEU A 54 15.11 1.13 -8.04
CA LEU A 54 15.86 1.75 -6.95
C LEU A 54 17.34 1.37 -6.97
N LEU A 55 17.66 0.09 -7.18
CA LEU A 55 19.05 -0.40 -7.21
C LEU A 55 19.86 0.17 -8.37
N LEU A 56 19.24 0.40 -9.53
CA LEU A 56 19.87 1.03 -10.69
C LEU A 56 19.97 2.56 -10.56
N GLY A 57 19.55 3.15 -9.43
CA GLY A 57 19.65 4.59 -9.16
C GLY A 57 18.71 5.46 -10.01
N TYR A 58 17.65 4.87 -10.60
CA TYR A 58 16.67 5.63 -11.40
C TYR A 58 15.79 6.55 -10.55
N SER A 59 15.74 6.35 -9.22
CA SER A 59 15.12 7.29 -8.27
C SER A 59 15.67 8.71 -8.40
N ALA A 60 16.99 8.85 -8.55
CA ALA A 60 17.64 10.16 -8.72
C ALA A 60 17.21 10.85 -10.03
N ARG A 61 17.08 10.09 -11.14
CA ARG A 61 16.60 10.63 -12.42
C ARG A 61 15.13 11.05 -12.35
N LEU A 62 14.29 10.23 -11.74
CA LEU A 62 12.87 10.56 -11.53
C LEU A 62 12.72 11.81 -10.66
N SER A 63 13.52 11.90 -9.60
CA SER A 63 13.55 13.08 -8.72
C SER A 63 14.00 14.34 -9.46
N ALA A 64 14.95 14.24 -10.38
CA ALA A 64 15.40 15.37 -11.20
C ALA A 64 14.30 15.89 -12.15
N GLN A 65 13.43 15.00 -12.67
CA GLN A 65 12.37 15.37 -13.61
C GLN A 65 11.09 15.83 -12.93
N PHE A 66 10.62 15.08 -11.94
CA PHE A 66 9.33 15.29 -11.29
C PHE A 66 9.42 15.77 -9.85
N GLY A 67 10.64 15.78 -9.29
CA GLY A 67 10.87 16.08 -7.89
C GLY A 67 10.44 17.49 -7.49
N GLY A 68 10.58 18.47 -8.39
CA GLY A 68 10.11 19.85 -8.12
C GLY A 68 8.59 19.94 -7.98
N ALA A 69 7.84 19.24 -8.83
CA ALA A 69 6.38 19.17 -8.75
C ALA A 69 5.96 18.36 -7.51
N ALA A 70 6.58 17.20 -7.29
CA ALA A 70 6.31 16.37 -6.11
C ALA A 70 6.65 17.11 -4.80
N ALA A 71 7.76 17.84 -4.75
CA ALA A 71 8.14 18.64 -3.57
C ALA A 71 7.13 19.73 -3.25
N LYS A 72 6.62 20.43 -4.27
CA LYS A 72 5.55 21.42 -4.10
C LYS A 72 4.24 20.79 -3.65
N LEU A 73 3.86 19.65 -4.26
CA LEU A 73 2.61 18.95 -3.96
C LEU A 73 2.64 18.35 -2.56
N LEU A 74 3.69 17.60 -2.24
CA LEU A 74 3.81 16.82 -1.00
C LEU A 74 4.48 17.60 0.14
N ARG A 75 5.07 18.77 -0.12
CA ARG A 75 5.91 19.45 0.86
C ARG A 75 6.94 18.52 1.51
N LEU A 76 7.58 17.70 0.67
CA LEU A 76 8.66 16.77 0.99
C LEU A 76 9.83 17.03 0.04
N PRO A 77 11.07 16.59 0.38
CA PRO A 77 12.19 16.68 -0.54
C PRO A 77 11.89 16.00 -1.88
N PRO A 78 12.48 16.45 -2.99
CA PRO A 78 12.25 15.90 -4.33
C PRO A 78 12.38 14.38 -4.42
N ALA A 79 13.33 13.79 -3.68
CA ALA A 79 13.54 12.34 -3.61
C ALA A 79 12.30 11.57 -3.14
N ALA A 80 11.48 12.12 -2.24
CA ALA A 80 10.26 11.49 -1.77
C ALA A 80 9.20 11.32 -2.87
N GLY A 81 9.30 12.06 -3.97
CA GLY A 81 8.41 11.90 -5.13
C GLY A 81 8.50 10.52 -5.77
N SER A 82 9.71 9.94 -5.83
CA SER A 82 9.89 8.57 -6.32
C SER A 82 9.25 7.53 -5.39
N ALA A 83 9.40 7.67 -4.07
CA ALA A 83 8.74 6.79 -3.11
C ALA A 83 7.22 6.90 -3.18
N PHE A 84 6.67 8.10 -3.37
CA PHE A 84 5.24 8.32 -3.54
C PHE A 84 4.70 7.61 -4.79
N LEU A 85 5.37 7.80 -5.93
CA LEU A 85 4.98 7.14 -7.18
C LEU A 85 5.07 5.62 -7.07
N LEU A 86 6.16 5.09 -6.51
CA LEU A 86 6.31 3.65 -6.29
C LEU A 86 5.26 3.10 -5.33
N GLY A 87 4.88 3.85 -4.31
CA GLY A 87 3.81 3.48 -3.39
C GLY A 87 2.43 3.50 -4.03
N LEU A 88 2.14 4.48 -4.88
CA LEU A 88 0.88 4.52 -5.63
C LEU A 88 0.78 3.35 -6.60
N LEU A 89 1.82 3.03 -7.35
CA LEU A 89 1.79 1.96 -8.34
C LEU A 89 1.86 0.56 -7.71
N GLY A 90 2.74 0.38 -6.71
CA GLY A 90 3.03 -0.92 -6.10
C GLY A 90 2.16 -1.30 -4.93
N GLY A 91 1.55 -0.32 -4.31
CA GLY A 91 0.76 -0.57 -3.12
C GLY A 91 1.60 -0.77 -1.86
N TYR A 92 0.94 -1.30 -0.81
CA TYR A 92 1.59 -1.67 0.44
C TYR A 92 2.49 -2.91 0.26
N PRO A 93 3.64 -2.99 0.90
CA PRO A 93 4.39 -1.95 1.58
C PRO A 93 5.45 -1.29 0.68
N ALA A 94 5.29 -1.30 -0.66
CA ALA A 94 6.30 -0.82 -1.61
C ALA A 94 6.70 0.65 -1.36
N GLY A 95 5.73 1.51 -1.05
CA GLY A 95 6.00 2.90 -0.70
C GLY A 95 6.82 3.04 0.58
N ALA A 96 6.56 2.19 1.57
CA ALA A 96 7.33 2.13 2.81
C ALA A 96 8.78 1.70 2.55
N GLN A 97 8.97 0.64 1.78
CA GLN A 97 10.29 0.13 1.39
C GLN A 97 11.09 1.18 0.60
N ALA A 98 10.43 1.88 -0.35
CA ALA A 98 11.06 2.94 -1.10
C ALA A 98 11.52 4.09 -0.19
N ALA A 99 10.70 4.52 0.77
CA ALA A 99 11.06 5.54 1.75
C ALA A 99 12.24 5.11 2.63
N GLY A 100 12.25 3.84 3.10
CA GLY A 100 13.37 3.24 3.85
C GLY A 100 14.67 3.18 3.04
N THR A 101 14.58 2.74 1.79
CA THR A 101 15.74 2.67 0.89
C THR A 101 16.33 4.07 0.63
N LEU A 102 15.49 5.08 0.34
CA LEU A 102 15.96 6.46 0.13
C LEU A 102 16.60 7.06 1.40
N TYR A 103 16.10 6.67 2.58
CA TYR A 103 16.73 7.04 3.83
C TYR A 103 18.10 6.37 3.99
N ALA A 104 18.21 5.08 3.73
CA ALA A 104 19.46 4.34 3.79
C ALA A 104 20.48 4.86 2.77
N GLN A 105 20.03 5.37 1.61
CA GLN A 105 20.87 6.01 0.60
C GLN A 105 21.26 7.46 0.93
N GLY A 106 20.75 8.02 2.05
CA GLY A 106 21.01 9.40 2.45
C GLY A 106 20.28 10.45 1.61
N GLU A 107 19.31 10.05 0.80
CA GLU A 107 18.49 10.99 -0.01
C GLU A 107 17.38 11.64 0.83
N LEU A 108 16.98 11.04 1.93
CA LEU A 108 16.02 11.58 2.90
C LEU A 108 16.63 11.67 4.29
N SER A 109 16.34 12.75 5.01
CA SER A 109 16.61 12.79 6.47
C SER A 109 15.61 11.90 7.20
N GLY A 110 15.94 11.45 8.44
CA GLY A 110 15.05 10.61 9.23
C GLY A 110 13.65 11.21 9.42
N ALA A 111 13.54 12.53 9.64
CA ALA A 111 12.25 13.20 9.78
C ALA A 111 11.44 13.20 8.49
N ASN A 112 12.09 13.38 7.34
CA ASN A 112 11.43 13.34 6.03
C ASN A 112 11.09 11.90 5.61
N ALA A 113 11.93 10.93 5.97
CA ALA A 113 11.68 9.52 5.73
C ALA A 113 10.47 9.00 6.52
N GLU A 114 10.33 9.39 7.80
CA GLU A 114 9.14 9.06 8.61
C GLU A 114 7.85 9.65 8.00
N ARG A 115 7.90 10.88 7.47
CA ARG A 115 6.77 11.48 6.78
C ARG A 115 6.50 10.80 5.43
N ALA A 116 7.54 10.52 4.65
CA ALA A 116 7.42 9.80 3.39
C ALA A 116 6.84 8.40 3.61
N LEU A 117 7.32 7.66 4.61
CA LEU A 117 6.77 6.38 5.01
C LEU A 117 5.26 6.45 5.25
N ALA A 118 4.79 7.45 5.98
CA ALA A 118 3.38 7.58 6.33
C ALA A 118 2.48 7.91 5.12
N VAL A 119 2.95 8.70 4.15
CA VAL A 119 2.14 9.20 3.04
C VAL A 119 2.39 8.49 1.70
N CYS A 120 3.57 7.87 1.51
CA CYS A 120 3.86 7.11 0.30
C CYS A 120 3.32 5.67 0.35
N ASN A 121 2.93 5.19 1.53
CA ASN A 121 2.43 3.84 1.73
C ASN A 121 0.92 3.79 1.45
N GLN A 122 0.53 3.43 0.23
CA GLN A 122 -0.85 3.48 -0.26
C GLN A 122 -1.30 2.11 -0.78
N ALA A 123 -2.63 1.89 -0.94
CA ALA A 123 -3.12 0.71 -1.64
C ALA A 123 -2.82 0.80 -3.14
N GLY A 124 -2.37 -0.29 -3.73
CA GLY A 124 -2.02 -0.32 -5.15
C GLY A 124 -3.24 -0.48 -6.07
N PRO A 125 -3.08 -0.13 -7.37
CA PRO A 125 -4.14 -0.27 -8.36
C PRO A 125 -4.67 -1.70 -8.46
N SER A 126 -3.80 -2.71 -8.37
CA SER A 126 -4.19 -4.13 -8.43
C SER A 126 -5.24 -4.48 -7.38
N PHE A 127 -5.06 -4.00 -6.14
CA PHE A 127 -6.02 -4.23 -5.08
C PHE A 127 -7.30 -3.40 -5.28
N ILE A 128 -7.16 -2.12 -5.62
CA ILE A 128 -8.31 -1.22 -5.73
C ILE A 128 -9.20 -1.60 -6.92
N PHE A 129 -8.62 -1.80 -8.11
CA PHE A 129 -9.40 -2.15 -9.29
C PHE A 129 -9.79 -3.61 -9.31
N GLY A 130 -8.91 -4.53 -8.86
CA GLY A 130 -9.19 -5.96 -8.85
C GLY A 130 -10.18 -6.36 -7.77
N VAL A 131 -9.89 -6.01 -6.52
CA VAL A 131 -10.72 -6.44 -5.37
C VAL A 131 -11.93 -5.52 -5.22
N LEU A 132 -11.73 -4.22 -5.02
CA LEU A 132 -12.86 -3.32 -4.76
C LEU A 132 -13.66 -3.03 -6.03
N GLY A 133 -13.02 -2.56 -7.09
CA GLY A 133 -13.69 -2.26 -8.35
C GLY A 133 -14.31 -3.48 -9.00
N GLY A 134 -13.58 -4.60 -9.05
CA GLY A 134 -14.02 -5.83 -9.70
C GLY A 134 -14.94 -6.71 -8.86
N ALA A 135 -14.47 -7.13 -7.67
CA ALA A 135 -15.19 -8.11 -6.87
C ALA A 135 -16.28 -7.48 -5.98
N VAL A 136 -15.99 -6.35 -5.30
CA VAL A 136 -16.91 -5.75 -4.33
C VAL A 136 -17.98 -4.89 -5.01
N PHE A 137 -17.55 -3.88 -5.76
CA PHE A 137 -18.46 -2.90 -6.37
C PHE A 137 -18.92 -3.26 -7.77
N LYS A 138 -18.23 -4.18 -8.43
CA LYS A 138 -18.45 -4.54 -9.85
C LYS A 138 -18.51 -3.31 -10.76
N SER A 139 -17.69 -2.29 -10.46
CA SER A 139 -17.66 -1.00 -11.14
C SER A 139 -16.23 -0.46 -11.22
N ALA A 140 -15.72 -0.29 -12.45
CA ALA A 140 -14.42 0.34 -12.68
C ALA A 140 -14.43 1.82 -12.25
N ALA A 141 -15.56 2.49 -12.37
CA ALA A 141 -15.73 3.88 -11.93
C ALA A 141 -15.59 4.00 -10.41
N ALA A 142 -16.15 3.05 -9.63
CA ALA A 142 -15.96 3.00 -8.18
C ALA A 142 -14.47 2.79 -7.82
N GLY A 143 -13.78 1.90 -8.53
CA GLY A 143 -12.34 1.71 -8.37
C GLY A 143 -11.54 2.98 -8.65
N ALA A 144 -11.81 3.65 -9.76
CA ALA A 144 -11.14 4.90 -10.15
C ALA A 144 -11.42 6.03 -9.14
N PHE A 145 -12.64 6.15 -8.68
CA PHE A 145 -13.03 7.11 -7.66
C PHE A 145 -12.29 6.87 -6.34
N LEU A 146 -12.30 5.64 -5.84
CA LEU A 146 -11.60 5.28 -4.60
C LEU A 146 -10.08 5.54 -4.70
N TYR A 147 -9.49 5.25 -5.86
CA TYR A 147 -8.08 5.52 -6.12
C TYR A 147 -7.79 7.04 -6.13
N ALA A 148 -8.64 7.83 -6.78
CA ALA A 148 -8.50 9.29 -6.76
C ALA A 148 -8.66 9.88 -5.35
N VAL A 149 -9.64 9.44 -4.57
CA VAL A 149 -9.85 9.87 -3.18
C VAL A 149 -8.63 9.53 -2.33
N GLN A 150 -8.06 8.33 -2.49
CA GLN A 150 -6.86 7.91 -1.77
C GLN A 150 -5.65 8.83 -2.09
N ILE A 151 -5.45 9.18 -3.36
CA ILE A 151 -4.36 10.10 -3.76
C ILE A 151 -4.58 11.48 -3.16
N VAL A 152 -5.78 12.03 -3.30
CA VAL A 152 -6.10 13.38 -2.78
C VAL A 152 -5.95 13.42 -1.27
N SER A 153 -6.49 12.45 -0.54
CA SER A 153 -6.36 12.38 0.92
C SER A 153 -4.90 12.24 1.38
N ALA A 154 -4.08 11.43 0.68
CA ALA A 154 -2.65 11.30 0.97
C ALA A 154 -1.90 12.64 0.80
N VAL A 155 -2.20 13.36 -0.28
CA VAL A 155 -1.63 14.70 -0.52
C VAL A 155 -2.07 15.68 0.59
N LEU A 156 -3.34 15.66 0.98
CA LEU A 156 -3.85 16.51 2.07
C LEU A 156 -3.14 16.22 3.40
N VAL A 157 -3.04 14.95 3.79
CA VAL A 157 -2.29 14.56 5.01
C VAL A 157 -0.84 15.04 4.94
N CYS A 158 -0.21 14.89 3.79
CA CYS A 158 1.17 15.32 3.61
C CYS A 158 1.32 16.85 3.79
N ARG A 159 0.36 17.62 3.31
CA ARG A 159 0.34 19.09 3.45
C ARG A 159 0.01 19.53 4.87
N LEU A 160 -0.93 18.88 5.54
CA LEU A 160 -1.33 19.17 6.92
C LEU A 160 -0.21 18.84 7.92
N THR A 161 0.56 17.77 7.66
CA THR A 161 1.69 17.38 8.51
C THR A 161 3.02 18.03 8.09
N ALA A 162 3.00 18.94 7.12
CA ALA A 162 4.20 19.59 6.61
C ALA A 162 4.82 20.51 7.66
N LYS A 163 6.15 20.42 7.81
CA LYS A 163 6.95 21.41 8.54
C LYS A 163 7.38 22.53 7.58
N LYS A 164 7.63 23.72 8.12
CA LYS A 164 8.02 24.90 7.33
C LYS A 164 9.33 24.71 6.54
N GLN A 165 10.24 23.92 7.07
CA GLN A 165 11.54 23.66 6.43
C GLN A 165 11.80 22.16 6.36
N TYR A 166 12.41 21.72 5.26
CA TYR A 166 12.91 20.35 5.13
C TYR A 166 14.15 20.20 6.02
N ALA A 167 14.17 19.16 6.85
CA ALA A 167 15.40 18.78 7.53
C ALA A 167 16.43 18.34 6.46
N PRO A 168 17.68 18.84 6.51
CA PRO A 168 18.71 18.40 5.58
C PRO A 168 18.95 16.89 5.75
N ALA A 169 19.22 16.22 4.66
CA ALA A 169 19.69 14.84 4.69
C ALA A 169 21.09 14.80 5.30
N LYS A 170 21.37 13.81 6.13
CA LYS A 170 22.74 13.54 6.57
C LYS A 170 23.48 12.89 5.40
N ALA A 171 24.70 13.34 5.15
CA ALA A 171 25.57 12.65 4.22
C ALA A 171 25.82 11.23 4.75
N VAL A 172 25.24 10.24 4.10
CA VAL A 172 25.49 8.83 4.34
C VAL A 172 26.27 8.30 3.14
N ALA A 173 27.26 7.47 3.39
CA ALA A 173 27.97 6.79 2.31
C ALA A 173 26.92 6.01 1.51
N LYS A 174 26.84 6.29 0.20
CA LYS A 174 25.91 5.55 -0.67
C LYS A 174 26.26 4.07 -0.62
N PRO A 175 25.29 3.18 -0.43
CA PRO A 175 25.56 1.76 -0.52
C PRO A 175 26.19 1.45 -1.88
N PRO A 176 27.09 0.46 -1.95
CA PRO A 176 27.72 0.07 -3.20
C PRO A 176 26.63 -0.25 -4.24
N GLN A 177 26.72 0.38 -5.40
CA GLN A 177 25.80 0.06 -6.50
C GLN A 177 26.16 -1.31 -7.06
N PRO A 178 25.17 -2.09 -7.51
CA PRO A 178 25.44 -3.37 -8.16
C PRO A 178 26.40 -3.19 -9.35
N GLU A 179 27.39 -4.05 -9.44
CA GLU A 179 28.43 -3.98 -10.49
C GLU A 179 27.85 -4.22 -11.91
N SER A 180 26.70 -4.89 -12.00
CA SER A 180 26.06 -5.19 -13.28
C SER A 180 24.53 -5.21 -13.18
N PHE A 181 23.86 -5.11 -14.33
CA PHE A 181 22.40 -5.29 -14.42
C PHE A 181 21.96 -6.66 -13.91
N ALA A 182 22.72 -7.73 -14.20
CA ALA A 182 22.39 -9.07 -13.75
C ALA A 182 22.43 -9.19 -12.22
N ALA A 183 23.43 -8.58 -11.58
CA ALA A 183 23.53 -8.52 -10.12
C ALA A 183 22.37 -7.72 -9.52
N ALA A 184 22.00 -6.57 -10.10
CA ALA A 184 20.87 -5.77 -9.69
C ALA A 184 19.55 -6.54 -9.82
N PHE A 185 19.37 -7.25 -10.93
CA PHE A 185 18.18 -8.06 -11.18
C PHE A 185 18.06 -9.21 -10.16
N SER A 186 19.12 -9.97 -9.94
CA SER A 186 19.15 -11.07 -8.98
C SER A 186 18.82 -10.58 -7.55
N GLU A 187 19.44 -9.46 -7.14
CA GLU A 187 19.14 -8.84 -5.84
C GLU A 187 17.71 -8.32 -5.76
N SER A 188 17.17 -7.79 -6.85
CA SER A 188 15.77 -7.34 -6.93
C SER A 188 14.78 -8.49 -6.71
N VAL A 189 15.04 -9.64 -7.37
CA VAL A 189 14.22 -10.85 -7.20
C VAL A 189 14.28 -11.36 -5.76
N ARG A 190 15.49 -11.41 -5.16
CA ARG A 190 15.67 -11.81 -3.77
C ARG A 190 14.88 -10.91 -2.80
N ARG A 191 15.00 -9.59 -2.93
CA ARG A 191 14.29 -8.62 -2.09
C ARG A 191 12.78 -8.72 -2.28
N ALA A 192 12.32 -8.85 -3.52
CA ALA A 192 10.90 -9.02 -3.84
C ALA A 192 10.32 -10.29 -3.21
N GLY A 193 11.05 -11.42 -3.27
CA GLY A 193 10.64 -12.67 -2.63
C GLY A 193 10.51 -12.54 -1.12
N MET A 194 11.50 -11.95 -0.46
CA MET A 194 11.46 -11.72 1.00
C MET A 194 10.26 -10.83 1.38
N SER A 195 10.01 -9.76 0.64
CA SER A 195 8.87 -8.87 0.87
C SER A 195 7.53 -9.59 0.68
N ALA A 196 7.40 -10.38 -0.38
CA ALA A 196 6.19 -11.14 -0.67
C ALA A 196 5.88 -12.17 0.43
N ILE A 197 6.90 -12.92 0.88
CA ILE A 197 6.76 -13.87 1.99
C ILE A 197 6.34 -13.14 3.27
N GLN A 198 7.00 -12.04 3.59
CA GLN A 198 6.68 -11.27 4.80
C GLN A 198 5.23 -10.78 4.79
N ILE A 199 4.73 -10.29 3.66
CA ILE A 199 3.33 -9.87 3.50
C ILE A 199 2.39 -11.05 3.76
N CYS A 200 2.64 -12.19 3.13
CA CYS A 200 1.82 -13.40 3.31
C CYS A 200 1.79 -13.87 4.77
N MET A 201 2.91 -13.80 5.49
CA MET A 201 2.97 -14.13 6.91
C MET A 201 2.09 -13.20 7.76
N PHE A 202 2.16 -11.88 7.52
CA PHE A 202 1.31 -10.92 8.22
C PHE A 202 -0.17 -11.15 7.93
N ILE A 203 -0.55 -11.31 6.66
CA ILE A 203 -1.93 -11.61 6.27
C ILE A 203 -2.40 -12.88 6.99
N THR A 204 -1.58 -13.93 7.04
CA THR A 204 -1.94 -15.18 7.70
C THR A 204 -2.22 -15.00 9.20
N VAL A 205 -1.34 -14.33 9.93
CA VAL A 205 -1.53 -14.05 11.36
C VAL A 205 -2.81 -13.25 11.59
N PHE A 206 -3.01 -12.18 10.83
CA PHE A 206 -4.18 -11.32 11.01
C PHE A 206 -5.49 -11.96 10.53
N SER A 207 -5.45 -12.87 9.55
CA SER A 207 -6.62 -13.67 9.17
C SER A 207 -7.03 -14.64 10.28
N VAL A 208 -6.08 -15.28 10.95
CA VAL A 208 -6.37 -16.12 12.14
C VAL A 208 -6.96 -15.28 13.26
N LEU A 209 -6.40 -14.10 13.54
CA LEU A 209 -6.94 -13.19 14.55
C LEU A 209 -8.37 -12.74 14.20
N SER A 210 -8.64 -12.46 12.92
CA SER A 210 -9.98 -12.11 12.44
C SER A 210 -10.99 -13.25 12.64
N CYS A 211 -10.59 -14.51 12.39
CA CYS A 211 -11.44 -15.67 12.66
C CYS A 211 -11.78 -15.80 14.15
N TYR A 212 -10.79 -15.68 15.03
CA TYR A 212 -11.05 -15.70 16.47
C TYR A 212 -11.92 -14.54 16.94
N PHE A 213 -11.69 -13.36 16.40
CA PHE A 213 -12.51 -12.19 16.70
C PHE A 213 -13.96 -12.42 16.30
N LEU A 214 -14.22 -12.96 15.11
CA LEU A 214 -15.57 -13.28 14.65
C LEU A 214 -16.26 -14.31 15.55
N LEU A 215 -15.56 -15.34 15.99
CA LEU A 215 -16.11 -16.32 16.93
C LEU A 215 -16.48 -15.72 18.29
N ALA A 216 -15.63 -14.82 18.79
CA ALA A 216 -15.81 -14.22 20.12
C ALA A 216 -16.85 -13.10 20.12
N ALA A 217 -16.82 -12.22 19.16
CA ALA A 217 -17.54 -10.95 19.15
C ALA A 217 -18.48 -10.77 17.97
N GLY A 218 -18.37 -11.57 16.90
CA GLY A 218 -19.13 -11.37 15.68
C GLY A 218 -20.66 -11.38 15.88
N ARG A 219 -21.16 -12.21 16.79
CA ARG A 219 -22.59 -12.28 17.12
C ARG A 219 -23.15 -11.05 17.86
N PHE A 220 -22.29 -10.25 18.46
CA PHE A 220 -22.66 -9.03 19.19
C PHE A 220 -22.56 -7.77 18.34
N LEU A 221 -21.98 -7.86 17.16
CA LEU A 221 -21.78 -6.73 16.24
C LEU A 221 -22.91 -6.71 15.20
N PRO A 222 -23.45 -5.53 14.91
CA PRO A 222 -24.35 -5.39 13.78
C PRO A 222 -23.60 -5.73 12.48
N PRO A 223 -24.24 -6.41 11.51
CA PRO A 223 -23.59 -6.80 10.25
C PRO A 223 -22.93 -5.65 9.51
N GLU A 224 -23.48 -4.45 9.65
CA GLU A 224 -22.97 -3.22 9.01
C GLU A 224 -21.64 -2.74 9.61
N ALA A 225 -21.33 -3.09 10.85
CA ALA A 225 -20.06 -2.75 11.51
C ALA A 225 -18.92 -3.73 11.18
N LEU A 226 -19.25 -4.96 10.78
CA LEU A 226 -18.26 -6.00 10.52
C LEU A 226 -17.19 -5.59 9.50
N PRO A 227 -17.53 -4.96 8.35
CA PRO A 227 -16.53 -4.54 7.38
C PRO A 227 -15.48 -3.58 7.99
N LEU A 228 -15.95 -2.63 8.81
CA LEU A 228 -15.06 -1.64 9.43
C LEU A 228 -14.16 -2.29 10.49
N VAL A 229 -14.70 -3.15 11.32
CA VAL A 229 -13.95 -3.82 12.39
C VAL A 229 -12.93 -4.78 11.82
N LEU A 230 -13.35 -5.69 10.92
CA LEU A 230 -12.45 -6.64 10.27
C LEU A 230 -11.39 -5.95 9.43
N GLY A 231 -11.77 -4.92 8.66
CA GLY A 231 -10.86 -4.15 7.84
C GLY A 231 -9.88 -3.31 8.64
N SER A 232 -10.23 -2.94 9.87
CA SER A 232 -9.30 -2.29 10.79
C SER A 232 -8.21 -3.25 11.28
N LEU A 233 -8.47 -4.54 11.33
CA LEU A 233 -7.50 -5.59 11.62
C LEU A 233 -6.72 -5.98 10.35
N GLU A 234 -7.46 -6.39 9.31
CA GLU A 234 -6.91 -6.84 8.03
C GLU A 234 -7.77 -6.32 6.89
N LEU A 235 -7.16 -5.54 6.01
CA LEU A 235 -7.83 -4.81 4.93
C LEU A 235 -8.68 -5.72 4.03
N SER A 236 -8.17 -6.87 3.63
CA SER A 236 -8.83 -7.77 2.68
C SER A 236 -10.06 -8.43 3.30
N ALA A 237 -10.02 -8.78 4.59
CA ALA A 237 -11.15 -9.33 5.32
C ALA A 237 -12.28 -8.29 5.43
N GLY A 238 -11.95 -7.03 5.70
CA GLY A 238 -12.92 -5.94 5.70
C GLY A 238 -13.56 -5.70 4.34
N CYS A 239 -12.77 -5.73 3.27
CA CYS A 239 -13.26 -5.58 1.90
C CYS A 239 -14.17 -6.76 1.49
N ALA A 240 -13.85 -7.98 1.89
CA ALA A 240 -14.70 -9.14 1.65
C ALA A 240 -16.06 -9.00 2.39
N ALA A 241 -16.03 -8.66 3.68
CA ALA A 241 -17.25 -8.42 4.46
C ALA A 241 -18.09 -7.27 3.87
N LEU A 242 -17.46 -6.27 3.24
CA LEU A 242 -18.18 -5.16 2.62
C LEU A 242 -18.98 -5.60 1.36
N ALA A 243 -18.52 -6.62 0.63
CA ALA A 243 -19.23 -7.15 -0.52
C ALA A 243 -20.63 -7.66 -0.12
N ASP A 244 -20.72 -8.40 0.99
CA ASP A 244 -21.92 -9.06 1.46
C ASP A 244 -22.79 -8.17 2.36
N CYS A 245 -22.33 -6.96 2.70
CA CYS A 245 -23.04 -6.05 3.59
C CYS A 245 -24.24 -5.39 2.90
N ALA A 246 -25.36 -5.23 3.62
CA ALA A 246 -26.60 -4.64 3.10
C ALA A 246 -26.65 -3.10 3.17
N LEU A 247 -25.51 -2.44 3.24
CA LEU A 247 -25.43 -0.97 3.25
C LEU A 247 -25.68 -0.35 1.87
N ALA A 248 -26.24 0.86 1.85
CA ALA A 248 -26.31 1.68 0.64
C ALA A 248 -24.91 1.96 0.06
N LEU A 249 -24.82 2.10 -1.27
CA LEU A 249 -23.56 2.25 -2.00
C LEU A 249 -22.68 3.37 -1.44
N GLN A 250 -23.26 4.51 -1.09
CA GLN A 250 -22.53 5.64 -0.50
C GLN A 250 -21.78 5.24 0.77
N TRP A 251 -22.41 4.51 1.70
CA TRP A 251 -21.76 4.07 2.92
C TRP A 251 -20.71 2.99 2.68
N LYS A 252 -20.97 2.08 1.73
CA LYS A 252 -19.93 1.12 1.28
C LYS A 252 -18.71 1.83 0.73
N LEU A 253 -18.88 2.86 -0.10
CA LEU A 253 -17.77 3.66 -0.62
C LEU A 253 -17.02 4.41 0.50
N CYS A 254 -17.75 4.97 1.48
CA CYS A 254 -17.13 5.64 2.64
C CYS A 254 -16.27 4.68 3.47
N ILE A 255 -16.80 3.50 3.78
CA ILE A 255 -16.04 2.47 4.52
C ILE A 255 -14.84 2.00 3.70
N ALA A 256 -15.03 1.69 2.42
CA ALA A 256 -13.95 1.27 1.54
C ALA A 256 -12.82 2.30 1.45
N SER A 257 -13.15 3.59 1.27
CA SER A 257 -12.15 4.66 1.21
C SER A 257 -11.39 4.85 2.52
N ALA A 258 -12.08 4.73 3.65
CA ALA A 258 -11.46 4.76 4.97
C ALA A 258 -10.52 3.58 5.20
N LEU A 259 -10.96 2.36 4.88
CA LEU A 259 -10.16 1.14 5.01
C LEU A 259 -8.93 1.15 4.09
N LEU A 260 -9.09 1.56 2.83
CA LEU A 260 -7.97 1.74 1.89
C LEU A 260 -6.93 2.71 2.43
N SER A 261 -7.36 3.80 3.01
CA SER A 261 -6.47 4.85 3.50
C SER A 261 -5.80 4.46 4.83
N PHE A 262 -6.50 3.72 5.70
CA PHE A 262 -5.95 3.21 6.94
C PHE A 262 -5.02 2.02 6.71
N GLY A 263 -5.42 1.06 5.89
CA GLY A 263 -4.71 -0.16 5.56
C GLY A 263 -4.91 -1.32 6.53
N GLY A 264 -5.49 -1.06 7.70
CA GLY A 264 -5.58 -2.04 8.79
C GLY A 264 -4.29 -2.20 9.60
N VAL A 265 -4.39 -2.79 10.79
CA VAL A 265 -3.24 -3.03 11.68
C VAL A 265 -2.22 -3.96 11.02
N SER A 266 -2.67 -4.93 10.21
CA SER A 266 -1.80 -5.82 9.43
C SER A 266 -0.83 -5.03 8.54
N VAL A 267 -1.35 -4.12 7.71
CA VAL A 267 -0.53 -3.29 6.80
C VAL A 267 0.37 -2.32 7.55
N LEU A 268 -0.11 -1.73 8.66
CA LEU A 268 0.71 -0.86 9.50
C LEU A 268 1.90 -1.62 10.09
N ALA A 269 1.67 -2.85 10.57
CA ALA A 269 2.72 -3.73 11.10
C ALA A 269 3.73 -4.14 10.02
N GLN A 270 3.25 -4.54 8.82
CA GLN A 270 4.09 -4.87 7.66
C GLN A 270 4.97 -3.68 7.26
N SER A 271 4.37 -2.49 7.12
CA SER A 271 5.07 -1.29 6.71
C SER A 271 6.13 -0.86 7.73
N ARG A 272 5.84 -1.04 9.01
CA ARG A 272 6.79 -0.77 10.07
C ARG A 272 7.95 -1.77 10.06
N ALA A 273 7.65 -3.06 9.90
CA ALA A 273 8.66 -4.12 9.80
C ALA A 273 9.59 -3.88 8.61
N ALA A 274 9.05 -3.47 7.46
CA ALA A 274 9.81 -3.21 6.24
C ALA A 274 10.85 -2.08 6.36
N VAL A 275 10.74 -1.20 7.34
CA VAL A 275 11.67 -0.07 7.53
C VAL A 275 12.49 -0.15 8.81
N GLN A 276 12.23 -1.12 9.68
CA GLN A 276 12.97 -1.30 10.95
C GLN A 276 14.46 -1.57 10.72
N GLU A 277 14.79 -2.33 9.68
CA GLU A 277 16.18 -2.61 9.31
C GLU A 277 16.97 -1.34 8.93
N HIS A 278 16.27 -0.27 8.53
CA HIS A 278 16.85 1.04 8.24
C HIS A 278 16.86 1.99 9.44
N GLY A 279 16.41 1.54 10.62
CA GLY A 279 16.37 2.34 11.86
C GLY A 279 15.23 3.36 11.91
N LEU A 280 14.22 3.26 11.03
CA LEU A 280 13.01 4.08 11.09
C LEU A 280 12.01 3.47 12.08
N THR A 281 11.35 4.32 12.87
CA THR A 281 10.43 3.88 13.92
C THR A 281 9.00 3.70 13.47
N GLY A 282 8.60 4.36 12.37
CA GLY A 282 7.24 4.40 11.87
C GLY A 282 6.27 5.12 12.82
N ARG A 283 6.76 6.07 13.63
CA ARG A 283 5.94 6.77 14.63
C ARG A 283 4.83 7.62 14.04
N LEU A 284 5.01 8.12 12.82
CA LEU A 284 4.01 8.92 12.12
C LEU A 284 3.02 8.08 11.33
N LEU A 285 3.27 6.77 11.16
CA LEU A 285 2.47 5.91 10.32
C LEU A 285 1.01 5.84 10.81
N LEU A 286 0.79 5.45 12.06
CA LEU A 286 -0.55 5.31 12.62
C LEU A 286 -1.34 6.65 12.62
N PRO A 287 -0.82 7.77 13.18
CA PRO A 287 -1.60 9.01 13.20
C PRO A 287 -1.88 9.57 11.81
N CYS A 288 -0.93 9.48 10.86
CA CYS A 288 -1.17 9.94 9.50
C CYS A 288 -2.17 9.05 8.75
N LYS A 289 -2.13 7.73 8.94
CA LYS A 289 -3.08 6.81 8.33
C LYS A 289 -4.48 6.95 8.91
N ALA A 290 -4.62 7.17 10.22
CA ALA A 290 -5.90 7.49 10.85
C ALA A 290 -6.46 8.81 10.30
N LEU A 291 -5.64 9.86 10.22
CA LEU A 291 -6.05 11.13 9.61
C LEU A 291 -6.44 10.96 8.15
N GLN A 292 -5.68 10.16 7.38
CA GLN A 292 -6.00 9.86 5.98
C GLN A 292 -7.34 9.15 5.85
N ALA A 293 -7.64 8.18 6.72
CA ALA A 293 -8.92 7.47 6.74
C ALA A 293 -10.10 8.42 6.97
N VAL A 294 -9.99 9.34 7.92
CA VAL A 294 -11.02 10.36 8.17
C VAL A 294 -11.19 11.27 6.95
N LEU A 295 -10.10 11.80 6.40
CA LEU A 295 -10.15 12.68 5.23
C LEU A 295 -10.73 11.97 4.00
N SER A 296 -10.35 10.73 3.74
CA SER A 296 -10.87 9.99 2.59
C SER A 296 -12.35 9.65 2.76
N CYS A 297 -12.79 9.27 3.96
CA CYS A 297 -14.20 9.09 4.26
C CYS A 297 -15.01 10.38 4.04
N THR A 298 -14.53 11.51 4.55
CA THR A 298 -15.17 12.82 4.36
C THR A 298 -15.22 13.23 2.89
N LEU A 299 -14.10 13.07 2.15
CA LEU A 299 -14.07 13.35 0.72
C LEU A 299 -15.07 12.47 -0.05
N THR A 300 -15.16 11.19 0.30
CA THR A 300 -16.11 10.27 -0.31
C THR A 300 -17.55 10.67 -0.01
N LEU A 301 -17.85 11.02 1.25
CA LEU A 301 -19.16 11.44 1.68
C LEU A 301 -19.68 12.66 0.88
N ILE A 302 -18.78 13.59 0.56
CA ILE A 302 -19.10 14.81 -0.20
C ILE A 302 -19.11 14.51 -1.71
N ALA A 303 -18.10 13.82 -2.24
CA ALA A 303 -17.91 13.70 -3.68
C ALA A 303 -18.78 12.61 -4.33
N ALA A 304 -19.10 11.52 -3.63
CA ALA A 304 -19.87 10.42 -4.23
C ALA A 304 -21.30 10.85 -4.64
N PRO A 305 -22.08 11.61 -3.83
CA PRO A 305 -23.36 12.14 -4.26
C PRO A 305 -23.23 13.15 -5.43
N LEU A 306 -22.23 14.04 -5.37
CA LEU A 306 -22.01 15.05 -6.41
C LEU A 306 -21.68 14.42 -7.79
N LEU A 307 -21.03 13.25 -7.77
CA LEU A 307 -20.67 12.49 -8.97
C LEU A 307 -21.74 11.46 -9.35
N HIS A 308 -22.91 11.48 -8.71
CA HIS A 308 -24.01 10.56 -8.97
C HIS A 308 -23.54 9.08 -8.94
N ALA A 309 -22.81 8.71 -7.90
CA ALA A 309 -22.18 7.38 -7.77
C ALA A 309 -23.18 6.21 -7.95
N GLU A 310 -24.46 6.44 -7.63
CA GLU A 310 -25.52 5.45 -7.80
C GLU A 310 -25.81 5.12 -9.27
N SER A 311 -25.47 6.03 -10.19
CA SER A 311 -25.65 5.82 -11.63
C SER A 311 -24.45 5.18 -12.31
N TRP A 312 -23.36 4.90 -11.59
CA TRP A 312 -22.17 4.31 -12.19
C TRP A 312 -22.49 2.92 -12.74
N PRO A 313 -22.19 2.67 -14.03
CA PRO A 313 -22.48 1.36 -14.59
C PRO A 313 -21.75 0.29 -13.79
N ALA A 314 -22.48 -0.77 -13.46
CA ALA A 314 -21.88 -2.04 -13.17
C ALA A 314 -21.13 -2.43 -14.47
N ALA A 315 -19.90 -2.00 -14.63
CA ALA A 315 -19.09 -2.44 -15.75
C ALA A 315 -19.04 -3.95 -15.61
N ALA A 316 -19.58 -4.62 -16.60
CA ALA A 316 -19.35 -6.02 -16.75
C ALA A 316 -17.83 -6.23 -16.86
N PHE A 317 -17.16 -6.44 -15.74
CA PHE A 317 -15.99 -7.30 -15.68
C PHE A 317 -16.49 -8.72 -15.94
N SER A 318 -17.36 -8.83 -16.96
CA SER A 318 -17.87 -10.08 -17.50
C SER A 318 -16.80 -10.67 -18.38
N GLY A 319 -16.06 -11.51 -17.83
CA GLY A 319 -15.04 -12.35 -18.47
C GLY A 319 -13.90 -12.51 -17.47
N THR A 320 -13.74 -13.68 -16.99
CA THR A 320 -12.49 -14.39 -16.61
C THR A 320 -11.20 -13.53 -16.58
N GLN A 321 -11.30 -12.28 -16.16
CA GLN A 321 -10.15 -11.42 -15.97
C GLN A 321 -9.67 -11.65 -14.53
N GLY A 322 -8.91 -12.73 -14.39
CA GLY A 322 -8.08 -12.97 -13.23
C GLY A 322 -7.14 -11.79 -12.98
N PRO A 323 -6.31 -11.87 -11.95
CA PRO A 323 -5.32 -10.84 -11.58
C PRO A 323 -4.38 -10.38 -12.72
N GLU A 324 -4.45 -11.03 -13.88
CA GLU A 324 -3.65 -10.75 -15.08
C GLU A 324 -3.85 -9.34 -15.65
N THR A 325 -5.06 -8.78 -15.59
CA THR A 325 -5.32 -7.45 -16.21
C THR A 325 -4.90 -6.28 -15.34
N ALA A 326 -4.99 -6.41 -14.02
CA ALA A 326 -4.45 -5.38 -13.12
C ALA A 326 -2.91 -5.38 -13.17
N GLY A 327 -2.29 -6.55 -13.30
CA GLY A 327 -0.86 -6.72 -13.58
C GLY A 327 -0.47 -6.12 -14.94
N ALA A 328 -1.27 -6.38 -15.98
CA ALA A 328 -1.05 -5.83 -17.33
C ALA A 328 -1.19 -4.30 -17.36
N ALA A 329 -2.16 -3.71 -16.67
CA ALA A 329 -2.31 -2.26 -16.57
C ALA A 329 -1.11 -1.62 -15.82
N SER A 330 -0.62 -2.26 -14.77
CA SER A 330 0.58 -1.82 -14.05
C SER A 330 1.83 -1.96 -14.91
N LEU A 331 1.95 -3.04 -15.67
CA LEU A 331 3.04 -3.26 -16.64
C LEU A 331 2.97 -2.29 -17.82
N LEU A 332 1.78 -1.95 -18.32
CA LEU A 332 1.59 -0.94 -19.36
C LEU A 332 1.99 0.46 -18.86
N LEU A 333 1.62 0.83 -17.64
CA LEU A 333 2.06 2.09 -17.03
C LEU A 333 3.58 2.12 -16.81
N CYS A 334 4.18 1.03 -16.38
CA CYS A 334 5.65 0.88 -16.30
C CYS A 334 6.30 0.95 -17.68
N SER A 335 5.72 0.29 -18.69
CA SER A 335 6.22 0.28 -20.08
C SER A 335 6.12 1.66 -20.73
N VAL A 336 5.01 2.38 -20.54
CA VAL A 336 4.82 3.75 -20.99
C VAL A 336 5.81 4.69 -20.32
N SER A 337 6.05 4.52 -19.02
CA SER A 337 7.07 5.27 -18.30
C SER A 337 8.47 5.02 -18.88
N LEU A 338 8.82 3.78 -19.16
CA LEU A 338 10.09 3.39 -19.78
C LEU A 338 10.22 3.92 -21.22
N LEU A 339 9.15 3.92 -22.01
CA LEU A 339 9.14 4.47 -23.38
C LEU A 339 9.27 5.99 -23.42
N LEU A 340 8.63 6.69 -22.47
CA LEU A 340 8.79 8.14 -22.30
C LEU A 340 10.24 8.49 -21.90
N PHE A 341 10.88 7.64 -21.09
CA PHE A 341 12.31 7.76 -20.78
C PHE A 341 13.22 7.56 -21.99
N ARG A 342 12.91 6.57 -22.84
CA ARG A 342 13.70 6.26 -24.05
C ARG A 342 13.69 7.41 -25.06
N LYS A 343 12.53 8.04 -25.30
CA LYS A 343 12.39 9.12 -26.28
C LYS A 343 13.23 10.36 -25.93
N LYS A 344 13.36 10.66 -24.64
CA LYS A 344 14.15 11.81 -24.17
C LYS A 344 15.65 11.51 -24.09
N TYR A 345 16.04 10.24 -23.96
CA TYR A 345 17.45 9.82 -23.96
C TYR A 345 18.07 9.96 -25.36
N HIS A 346 17.34 9.62 -26.42
CA HIS A 346 17.80 9.82 -27.80
C HIS A 346 17.94 11.31 -28.18
N SER A 347 17.06 12.19 -27.70
CA SER A 347 17.15 13.62 -28.01
C SER A 347 18.34 14.31 -27.36
N ASN A 348 18.79 13.85 -26.18
CA ASN A 348 19.95 14.42 -25.48
C ASN A 348 21.31 13.90 -26.00
N LEU A 349 21.33 12.76 -26.70
CA LEU A 349 22.53 12.25 -27.37
C LEU A 349 22.80 12.96 -28.69
N HIS A 350 21.81 13.46 -29.36
CA HIS A 350 21.96 14.24 -30.58
C HIS A 350 22.18 15.75 -30.38
N GLY A 351 21.81 16.28 -29.19
CA GLY A 351 22.03 17.70 -28.84
C GLY A 351 23.41 18.05 -28.31
N LYS A 352 24.35 17.09 -28.19
CA LYS A 352 25.74 17.31 -27.78
C LYS A 352 26.77 17.11 -28.91
N ARG A 353 26.33 17.13 -30.16
CA ARG A 353 27.19 17.14 -31.33
C ARG A 353 26.89 18.37 -32.20
N VAL A 354 27.09 19.55 -31.63
CA VAL A 354 27.36 20.78 -32.37
C VAL A 354 28.32 21.60 -31.50
#